data_0b6f1cc58c993dc946e8d8b858f5a502
#
_entry.id   0b6f1cc58c993dc946e8d8b858f5a502
#
_cell.length_a   1.000
_cell.length_b   1.000
_cell.length_c   1.000
_cell.angle_alpha   90.00
_cell.angle_beta   90.00
_cell.angle_gamma   90.00
#
_symmetry.space_group_name_H-M   'P 1'
#
loop_
_entity.id
_entity.type
_entity.pdbx_description
1 polymer ?
#
loop_
_entity_poly.entity_id
_entity_poly.type
_entity_poly.pdbx_seq_one_letter_code
_entity_poly.pdbx_strand_id
1 'polypeptide(L)'
;FFNAEGIRAAAGFTSNVEDLAKFAAWQIQLLKSLEKNIISSETLKEMHKVNWDDELTSVTRGLGFGVYNLNGETFVGHGGSCPGYRSQLYLSPDTGISYSVLINSSGTNPGRYIQGIHRILKKVTKKKETLSNKFKEMEGVYSAQPWGSETYIQSWGNYLALLDIPSNSPDLTLYKMIKKDVFKRILKNGELGEKLEILRDKKKLIIGFKSHQNIYSKLE
;
A
#
# COMPACT_ATOMS: atom_id res chain seq x y z
N PHE A 1 17.53 14.72 19.28
CA PHE A 1 17.85 13.29 19.25
C PHE A 1 17.09 12.59 20.37
N PHE A 2 16.40 11.50 20.04
CA PHE A 2 15.76 10.63 21.03
C PHE A 2 16.84 9.81 21.75
N ASN A 3 16.93 9.93 23.07
CA ASN A 3 17.85 9.12 23.86
C ASN A 3 17.12 7.85 24.35
N ALA A 4 17.50 6.70 23.81
CA ALA A 4 16.87 5.42 24.12
C ALA A 4 17.43 4.75 25.39
N GLU A 5 18.52 5.30 25.99
CA GLU A 5 19.16 4.77 27.22
C GLU A 5 19.21 3.24 27.28
N GLY A 6 18.59 2.64 28.28
CA GLY A 6 18.62 1.18 28.52
C GLY A 6 17.91 0.35 27.44
N ILE A 7 17.01 0.94 26.61
CA ILE A 7 16.35 0.25 25.49
C ILE A 7 17.04 0.49 24.15
N ARG A 8 18.24 1.03 24.15
CA ARG A 8 18.99 1.40 22.91
C ARG A 8 19.10 0.27 21.91
N ALA A 9 19.31 -0.96 22.37
CA ALA A 9 19.39 -2.13 21.51
C ALA A 9 18.08 -2.43 20.74
N ALA A 10 16.93 -2.07 21.31
CA ALA A 10 15.61 -2.27 20.70
C ALA A 10 15.07 -1.03 19.98
N ALA A 11 15.48 0.17 20.36
CA ALA A 11 14.87 1.42 19.85
C ALA A 11 15.89 2.52 19.53
N GLY A 12 17.18 2.21 19.44
CA GLY A 12 18.26 3.19 19.25
C GLY A 12 18.72 3.38 17.81
N PHE A 13 18.11 2.69 16.83
CA PHE A 13 18.53 2.75 15.44
C PHE A 13 17.84 3.87 14.68
N THR A 14 18.63 4.58 13.87
CA THR A 14 18.13 5.50 12.81
C THR A 14 18.48 4.89 11.48
N SER A 15 17.55 4.90 10.53
CA SER A 15 17.72 4.27 9.22
C SER A 15 17.00 5.03 8.11
N ASN A 16 17.18 4.58 6.88
CA ASN A 16 16.49 5.01 5.69
C ASN A 16 15.89 3.80 4.95
N VAL A 17 15.09 4.02 3.92
CA VAL A 17 14.41 2.93 3.19
C VAL A 17 15.39 2.03 2.45
N GLU A 18 16.52 2.54 1.99
CA GLU A 18 17.53 1.75 1.27
C GLU A 18 18.22 0.76 2.19
N ASP A 19 18.60 1.18 3.39
CA ASP A 19 19.24 0.30 4.38
C ASP A 19 18.25 -0.72 4.96
N LEU A 20 16.98 -0.33 5.13
CA LEU A 20 15.92 -1.30 5.48
C LEU A 20 15.70 -2.31 4.36
N ALA A 21 15.80 -1.91 3.09
CA ALA A 21 15.74 -2.86 1.96
C ALA A 21 16.92 -3.83 1.95
N LYS A 22 18.14 -3.37 2.25
CA LYS A 22 19.32 -4.23 2.40
C LYS A 22 19.13 -5.24 3.55
N PHE A 23 18.61 -4.79 4.69
CA PHE A 23 18.29 -5.64 5.82
C PHE A 23 17.26 -6.72 5.47
N ALA A 24 16.20 -6.34 4.74
CA ALA A 24 15.20 -7.29 4.25
C ALA A 24 15.80 -8.28 3.24
N ALA A 25 16.60 -7.79 2.29
CA ALA A 25 17.28 -8.64 1.31
C ALA A 25 18.22 -9.65 1.96
N TRP A 26 18.98 -9.24 2.98
CA TRP A 26 19.82 -10.12 3.77
C TRP A 26 19.00 -11.24 4.43
N GLN A 27 17.86 -10.93 5.05
CA GLN A 27 16.99 -11.95 5.65
C GLN A 27 16.45 -12.93 4.60
N ILE A 28 15.99 -12.43 3.43
CA ILE A 28 15.50 -13.27 2.33
C ILE A 28 16.60 -14.22 1.82
N GLN A 29 17.82 -13.72 1.66
CA GLN A 29 18.95 -14.52 1.24
C GLN A 29 19.31 -15.58 2.29
N LEU A 30 19.35 -15.21 3.56
CA LEU A 30 19.64 -16.11 4.66
C LEU A 30 18.60 -17.24 4.77
N LEU A 31 17.30 -16.93 4.60
CA LEU A 31 16.23 -17.94 4.61
C LEU A 31 16.37 -18.99 3.50
N LYS A 32 17.03 -18.64 2.39
CA LYS A 32 17.27 -19.50 1.23
C LYS A 32 18.65 -20.18 1.26
N SER A 33 19.53 -19.74 2.14
CA SER A 33 20.91 -20.24 2.24
C SER A 33 21.02 -21.36 3.27
N LEU A 34 21.98 -22.26 3.04
CA LEU A 34 22.45 -23.25 4.04
C LEU A 34 23.66 -22.72 4.81
N GLU A 35 24.22 -21.58 4.42
CA GLU A 35 25.39 -20.99 5.05
C GLU A 35 25.01 -20.23 6.32
N LYS A 36 25.88 -20.32 7.33
CA LYS A 36 25.80 -19.49 8.52
C LYS A 36 26.42 -18.13 8.21
N ASN A 37 25.65 -17.08 8.51
CA ASN A 37 26.15 -15.73 8.50
C ASN A 37 26.21 -15.21 9.96
N ILE A 38 25.61 -14.04 10.26
CA ILE A 38 25.49 -13.51 11.63
C ILE A 38 24.70 -14.49 12.52
N ILE A 39 23.63 -15.07 11.96
CA ILE A 39 22.80 -16.13 12.56
C ILE A 39 22.55 -17.23 11.51
N SER A 40 22.04 -18.39 11.92
CA SER A 40 21.65 -19.43 10.97
C SER A 40 20.27 -19.20 10.37
N SER A 41 19.98 -19.82 9.22
CA SER A 41 18.65 -19.83 8.60
C SER A 41 17.59 -20.38 9.56
N GLU A 42 17.92 -21.44 10.30
CA GLU A 42 17.02 -22.06 11.29
C GLU A 42 16.71 -21.10 12.43
N THR A 43 17.70 -20.39 12.95
CA THR A 43 17.52 -19.37 13.98
C THR A 43 16.58 -18.26 13.47
N LEU A 44 16.79 -17.77 12.24
CA LEU A 44 15.92 -16.73 11.67
C LEU A 44 14.49 -17.24 11.46
N LYS A 45 14.30 -18.48 10.99
CA LYS A 45 12.97 -19.11 10.87
C LYS A 45 12.26 -19.21 12.23
N GLU A 46 12.99 -19.59 13.29
CA GLU A 46 12.40 -19.63 14.64
C GLU A 46 12.04 -18.24 15.15
N MET A 47 12.83 -17.21 14.84
CA MET A 47 12.50 -15.82 15.15
C MET A 47 11.25 -15.31 14.42
N HIS A 48 10.99 -15.78 13.19
CA HIS A 48 9.84 -15.42 12.40
C HIS A 48 8.56 -16.18 12.76
N LYS A 49 8.70 -17.31 13.47
CA LYS A 49 7.56 -18.14 13.88
C LYS A 49 6.73 -17.43 14.95
N VAL A 50 5.43 -17.67 14.92
CA VAL A 50 4.53 -17.18 15.99
C VAL A 50 4.88 -17.88 17.30
N ASN A 51 5.37 -17.12 18.27
CA ASN A 51 5.67 -17.57 19.62
C ASN A 51 4.64 -17.07 20.62
N TRP A 52 3.97 -15.95 20.34
CA TRP A 52 2.90 -15.38 21.14
C TRP A 52 1.75 -14.94 20.26
N ASP A 53 0.57 -15.35 20.65
CA ASP A 53 -0.69 -14.91 20.09
C ASP A 53 -1.50 -14.24 21.18
N ASP A 54 -1.74 -12.94 21.02
CA ASP A 54 -2.54 -12.16 21.96
C ASP A 54 -3.96 -12.04 21.39
N GLU A 55 -4.85 -12.90 21.83
CA GLU A 55 -6.25 -12.93 21.40
C GLU A 55 -6.99 -11.61 21.67
N LEU A 56 -6.59 -10.87 22.74
CA LEU A 56 -7.23 -9.61 23.11
C LEU A 56 -6.86 -8.47 22.16
N THR A 57 -5.62 -8.43 21.67
CA THR A 57 -5.12 -7.37 20.81
C THR A 57 -5.00 -7.80 19.34
N SER A 58 -5.26 -9.07 19.03
CA SER A 58 -5.06 -9.67 17.70
C SER A 58 -3.63 -9.46 17.17
N VAL A 59 -2.65 -9.40 18.07
CA VAL A 59 -1.24 -9.20 17.74
C VAL A 59 -0.49 -10.50 17.89
N THR A 60 -0.01 -11.03 16.77
CA THR A 60 0.89 -12.20 16.74
C THR A 60 2.35 -11.76 16.68
N ARG A 61 3.20 -12.42 17.48
CA ARG A 61 4.62 -12.05 17.60
C ARG A 61 5.53 -13.27 17.52
N GLY A 62 6.64 -13.09 16.80
CA GLY A 62 7.83 -13.93 16.89
C GLY A 62 8.87 -13.34 17.86
N LEU A 63 10.10 -13.76 17.73
CA LEU A 63 11.23 -13.25 18.53
C LEU A 63 11.79 -11.98 17.88
N GLY A 64 11.42 -10.83 18.40
CA GLY A 64 11.82 -9.52 17.86
C GLY A 64 11.08 -9.10 16.59
N PHE A 65 10.08 -9.87 16.14
CA PHE A 65 9.26 -9.58 14.97
C PHE A 65 7.77 -9.63 15.32
N GLY A 66 7.00 -8.74 14.71
CA GLY A 66 5.56 -8.95 14.57
C GLY A 66 5.30 -9.89 13.39
N VAL A 67 4.25 -10.70 13.49
CA VAL A 67 3.78 -11.57 12.41
C VAL A 67 2.43 -11.06 11.96
N TYR A 68 2.27 -10.80 10.67
CA TYR A 68 1.10 -10.13 10.11
C TYR A 68 0.51 -10.95 8.97
N ASN A 69 -0.81 -10.95 8.84
CA ASN A 69 -1.48 -11.50 7.67
C ASN A 69 -2.03 -10.38 6.80
N LEU A 70 -1.54 -10.29 5.56
CA LEU A 70 -2.03 -9.36 4.55
C LEU A 70 -2.65 -10.14 3.39
N ASN A 71 -3.99 -10.19 3.35
CA ASN A 71 -4.74 -10.87 2.29
C ASN A 71 -4.31 -12.34 2.06
N GLY A 72 -4.12 -13.09 3.16
CA GLY A 72 -3.74 -14.49 3.13
C GLY A 72 -2.24 -14.76 2.92
N GLU A 73 -1.41 -13.74 2.91
CA GLU A 73 0.05 -13.85 2.84
C GLU A 73 0.69 -13.43 4.18
N THR A 74 1.61 -14.24 4.67
CA THR A 74 2.31 -13.97 5.93
C THR A 74 3.46 -13.00 5.70
N PHE A 75 3.49 -11.97 6.53
CA PHE A 75 4.59 -11.01 6.63
C PHE A 75 5.15 -11.00 8.03
N VAL A 76 6.46 -10.84 8.13
CA VAL A 76 7.17 -10.57 9.39
C VAL A 76 7.81 -9.20 9.33
N GLY A 77 7.99 -8.57 10.48
CA GLY A 77 8.62 -7.25 10.50
C GLY A 77 8.41 -6.54 11.83
N HIS A 78 8.70 -5.26 11.84
CA HIS A 78 8.49 -4.43 13.03
C HIS A 78 8.20 -3.00 12.65
N GLY A 79 7.44 -2.31 13.49
CA GLY A 79 7.20 -0.88 13.39
C GLY A 79 8.08 -0.10 14.35
N GLY A 80 8.24 1.18 14.07
CA GLY A 80 8.90 2.13 14.96
C GLY A 80 8.03 3.36 15.22
N SER A 81 8.13 3.90 16.42
CA SER A 81 7.45 5.11 16.81
C SER A 81 8.37 5.94 17.72
N CYS A 82 8.69 7.12 17.25
CA CYS A 82 9.41 8.15 17.99
C CYS A 82 8.66 9.48 17.81
N PRO A 83 8.75 10.45 18.70
CA PRO A 83 8.13 11.76 18.49
C PRO A 83 8.47 12.35 17.13
N GLY A 84 7.45 12.63 16.30
CA GLY A 84 7.58 13.13 14.94
C GLY A 84 7.89 12.09 13.86
N TYR A 85 8.09 10.81 14.19
CA TYR A 85 8.47 9.78 13.22
C TYR A 85 7.72 8.47 13.43
N ARG A 86 7.35 7.83 12.33
CA ARG A 86 6.75 6.50 12.28
C ARG A 86 7.42 5.65 11.21
N SER A 87 7.62 4.38 11.49
CA SER A 87 8.18 3.44 10.52
C SER A 87 7.46 2.11 10.53
N GLN A 88 7.52 1.39 9.41
CA GLN A 88 7.08 0.01 9.31
C GLN A 88 7.94 -0.70 8.26
N LEU A 89 8.45 -1.87 8.61
CA LEU A 89 9.05 -2.85 7.72
C LEU A 89 8.20 -4.11 7.73
N TYR A 90 7.82 -4.59 6.56
CA TYR A 90 7.22 -5.91 6.34
C TYR A 90 8.03 -6.69 5.32
N LEU A 91 8.22 -7.97 5.59
CA LEU A 91 8.93 -8.93 4.75
C LEU A 91 8.08 -10.20 4.67
N SER A 92 7.80 -10.70 3.47
CA SER A 92 7.21 -12.02 3.25
C SER A 92 8.33 -13.05 3.07
N PRO A 93 8.50 -13.99 4.02
CA PRO A 93 9.48 -15.07 3.89
C PRO A 93 9.24 -15.96 2.68
N ASP A 94 7.94 -16.17 2.32
CA ASP A 94 7.53 -17.09 1.26
C ASP A 94 7.76 -16.49 -0.13
N THR A 95 7.37 -15.22 -0.33
CA THR A 95 7.45 -14.58 -1.66
C THR A 95 8.74 -13.79 -1.87
N GLY A 96 9.45 -13.45 -0.80
CA GLY A 96 10.62 -12.59 -0.83
C GLY A 96 10.33 -11.12 -1.15
N ILE A 97 9.07 -10.71 -0.97
CA ILE A 97 8.67 -9.31 -1.13
C ILE A 97 8.86 -8.58 0.20
N SER A 98 9.41 -7.38 0.16
CA SER A 98 9.49 -6.52 1.33
C SER A 98 8.95 -5.12 1.05
N TYR A 99 8.41 -4.50 2.09
CA TYR A 99 7.91 -3.13 2.09
C TYR A 99 8.51 -2.38 3.26
N SER A 100 9.01 -1.18 3.04
CA SER A 100 9.37 -0.25 4.10
C SER A 100 8.74 1.11 3.87
N VAL A 101 8.14 1.67 4.92
CA VAL A 101 7.53 3.00 4.91
C VAL A 101 8.02 3.77 6.12
N LEU A 102 8.61 4.93 5.86
CA LEU A 102 9.08 5.88 6.86
C LEU A 102 8.30 7.18 6.71
N ILE A 103 7.77 7.72 7.80
CA ILE A 103 6.93 8.91 7.81
C ILE A 103 7.45 9.87 8.88
N ASN A 104 7.63 11.12 8.53
CA ASN A 104 8.02 12.21 9.42
C ASN A 104 6.81 12.88 10.10
N SER A 105 5.85 12.07 10.55
CA SER A 105 4.63 12.52 11.21
C SER A 105 4.18 11.49 12.25
N SER A 106 3.64 11.96 13.39
CA SER A 106 3.12 11.11 14.46
C SER A 106 1.67 10.64 14.23
N GLY A 107 0.90 11.32 13.39
CA GLY A 107 -0.55 11.12 13.24
C GLY A 107 -0.96 9.99 12.27
N THR A 108 -0.01 9.33 11.62
CA THR A 108 -0.31 8.32 10.59
C THR A 108 0.18 6.91 10.98
N ASN A 109 -0.40 5.90 10.32
CA ASN A 109 0.00 4.51 10.49
C ASN A 109 0.67 3.99 9.20
N PRO A 110 2.02 3.80 9.20
CA PRO A 110 2.76 3.31 8.03
C PRO A 110 2.26 1.97 7.50
N GLY A 111 1.77 1.08 8.37
CA GLY A 111 1.25 -0.23 7.99
C GLY A 111 0.04 -0.15 7.05
N ARG A 112 -0.78 0.90 7.14
CA ARG A 112 -1.90 1.13 6.22
C ARG A 112 -1.44 1.42 4.79
N TYR A 113 -0.35 2.19 4.64
CA TYR A 113 0.25 2.44 3.32
C TYR A 113 0.77 1.14 2.70
N ILE A 114 1.47 0.31 3.49
CA ILE A 114 1.94 -1.00 3.04
C ILE A 114 0.76 -1.88 2.59
N GLN A 115 -0.30 -1.96 3.38
CA GLN A 115 -1.51 -2.72 3.02
C GLN A 115 -2.12 -2.25 1.70
N GLY A 116 -2.19 -0.93 1.49
CA GLY A 116 -2.67 -0.34 0.24
C GLY A 116 -1.79 -0.71 -0.95
N ILE A 117 -0.48 -0.52 -0.83
CA ILE A 117 0.51 -0.88 -1.86
C ILE A 117 0.42 -2.37 -2.20
N HIS A 118 0.39 -3.25 -1.18
CA HIS A 118 0.29 -4.69 -1.37
C HIS A 118 -0.99 -5.09 -2.11
N ARG A 119 -2.15 -4.52 -1.76
CA ARG A 119 -3.42 -4.77 -2.47
C ARG A 119 -3.35 -4.35 -3.93
N ILE A 120 -2.77 -3.18 -4.22
CA ILE A 120 -2.58 -2.69 -5.59
C ILE A 120 -1.70 -3.65 -6.36
N LEU A 121 -0.52 -3.99 -5.85
CA LEU A 121 0.42 -4.90 -6.50
C LEU A 121 -0.20 -6.28 -6.75
N LYS A 122 -0.95 -6.84 -5.80
CA LYS A 122 -1.67 -8.12 -6.03
C LYS A 122 -2.73 -8.03 -7.14
N LYS A 123 -3.38 -6.90 -7.32
CA LYS A 123 -4.31 -6.68 -8.45
C LYS A 123 -3.54 -6.59 -9.78
N VAL A 124 -2.41 -5.89 -9.80
CA VAL A 124 -1.54 -5.76 -10.97
C VAL A 124 -1.01 -7.11 -11.44
N THR A 125 -0.45 -7.89 -10.54
CA THR A 125 0.19 -9.18 -10.89
C THR A 125 -0.80 -10.23 -11.36
N LYS A 126 -2.07 -10.15 -10.92
CA LYS A 126 -3.13 -11.06 -11.38
C LYS A 126 -3.63 -10.74 -12.80
N LYS A 127 -3.50 -9.51 -13.26
CA LYS A 127 -3.88 -9.06 -14.60
C LYS A 127 -2.63 -8.68 -15.38
N LYS A 128 -2.14 -9.55 -16.26
CA LYS A 128 -1.19 -9.21 -17.32
C LYS A 128 -1.88 -8.32 -18.38
N GLU A 129 -2.37 -7.15 -17.98
CA GLU A 129 -2.89 -6.18 -18.93
C GLU A 129 -1.76 -5.22 -19.29
N THR A 130 -1.48 -5.10 -20.58
CA THR A 130 -0.57 -4.10 -21.13
C THR A 130 -1.08 -2.71 -20.75
N LEU A 131 -0.22 -1.84 -20.25
CA LEU A 131 -0.57 -0.45 -20.00
C LEU A 131 -1.14 0.14 -21.30
N SER A 132 -2.42 0.47 -21.28
CA SER A 132 -3.11 1.07 -22.41
C SER A 132 -3.13 2.59 -22.24
N ASN A 133 -2.78 3.32 -23.29
CA ASN A 133 -2.90 4.78 -23.31
C ASN A 133 -4.33 5.26 -23.64
N LYS A 134 -5.30 4.34 -23.67
CA LYS A 134 -6.68 4.61 -24.13
C LYS A 134 -7.36 5.75 -23.38
N PHE A 135 -7.05 5.92 -22.10
CA PHE A 135 -7.67 6.92 -21.25
C PHE A 135 -6.65 7.93 -20.67
N LYS A 136 -5.50 8.07 -21.33
CA LYS A 136 -4.40 8.93 -20.88
C LYS A 136 -4.84 10.38 -20.64
N GLU A 137 -5.72 10.92 -21.47
CA GLU A 137 -6.25 12.28 -21.31
C GLU A 137 -7.03 12.49 -19.99
N MET A 138 -7.53 11.38 -19.40
CA MET A 138 -8.30 11.39 -18.15
C MET A 138 -7.42 11.26 -16.91
N GLU A 139 -6.13 10.98 -17.07
CA GLU A 139 -5.20 10.84 -15.95
C GLU A 139 -5.01 12.16 -15.22
N GLY A 140 -4.79 12.08 -13.90
CA GLY A 140 -4.51 13.22 -13.05
C GLY A 140 -5.18 13.14 -11.69
N VAL A 141 -5.09 14.23 -10.95
CA VAL A 141 -5.70 14.42 -9.64
C VAL A 141 -6.98 15.23 -9.79
N TYR A 142 -8.00 14.79 -9.06
CA TYR A 142 -9.33 15.43 -9.05
C TYR A 142 -9.74 15.69 -7.62
N SER A 143 -10.39 16.82 -7.37
CA SER A 143 -10.78 17.23 -6.02
C SER A 143 -12.27 17.57 -5.94
N ALA A 144 -12.93 17.07 -4.88
CA ALA A 144 -14.29 17.42 -4.52
C ALA A 144 -14.36 18.32 -3.27
N GLN A 145 -13.27 19.03 -2.97
CA GLN A 145 -13.23 19.93 -1.81
C GLN A 145 -14.37 20.96 -1.84
N PRO A 146 -14.94 21.33 -0.67
CA PRO A 146 -14.56 20.90 0.68
C PRO A 146 -15.21 19.59 1.15
N TRP A 147 -16.01 18.92 0.31
CA TRP A 147 -16.90 17.83 0.70
C TRP A 147 -16.29 16.42 0.53
N GLY A 148 -15.14 16.31 -0.13
CA GLY A 148 -14.52 15.02 -0.41
C GLY A 148 -12.99 15.07 -0.39
N SER A 149 -12.39 13.89 -0.52
CA SER A 149 -10.96 13.70 -0.70
C SER A 149 -10.55 13.98 -2.14
N GLU A 150 -9.24 14.05 -2.36
CA GLU A 150 -8.68 13.99 -3.69
C GLU A 150 -8.73 12.56 -4.23
N THR A 151 -9.03 12.44 -5.53
CA THR A 151 -9.06 11.17 -6.25
C THR A 151 -8.01 11.19 -7.35
N TYR A 152 -7.13 10.21 -7.36
CA TYR A 152 -6.16 10.00 -8.43
C TYR A 152 -6.74 9.06 -9.48
N ILE A 153 -6.71 9.47 -10.75
CA ILE A 153 -7.18 8.68 -11.89
C ILE A 153 -6.00 8.27 -12.76
N GLN A 154 -5.96 6.99 -13.11
CA GLN A 154 -4.94 6.40 -13.97
C GLN A 154 -5.59 5.51 -15.03
N SER A 155 -5.06 5.52 -16.25
CA SER A 155 -5.42 4.52 -17.29
C SER A 155 -4.84 3.15 -16.90
N TRP A 156 -5.68 2.11 -16.92
CA TRP A 156 -5.30 0.78 -16.49
C TRP A 156 -5.84 -0.29 -17.45
N GLY A 157 -5.07 -0.63 -18.46
CA GLY A 157 -5.54 -1.50 -19.51
C GLY A 157 -6.81 -0.93 -20.19
N ASN A 158 -7.90 -1.69 -20.18
CA ASN A 158 -9.21 -1.26 -20.70
C ASN A 158 -10.11 -0.56 -19.68
N TYR A 159 -9.56 -0.15 -18.52
CA TYR A 159 -10.27 0.43 -17.38
C TYR A 159 -9.71 1.80 -16.99
N LEU A 160 -10.49 2.59 -16.29
CA LEU A 160 -9.98 3.66 -15.42
C LEU A 160 -9.78 3.09 -14.03
N ALA A 161 -8.63 3.34 -13.44
CA ALA A 161 -8.32 3.04 -12.05
C ALA A 161 -8.41 4.32 -11.23
N LEU A 162 -9.15 4.28 -10.13
CA LEU A 162 -9.31 5.38 -9.19
C LEU A 162 -8.74 5.00 -7.82
N LEU A 163 -8.06 5.95 -7.20
CA LEU A 163 -7.52 5.85 -5.86
C LEU A 163 -7.81 7.14 -5.11
N ASP A 164 -8.55 7.08 -4.01
CA ASP A 164 -8.83 8.22 -3.15
C ASP A 164 -7.65 8.49 -2.21
N ILE A 165 -7.23 9.75 -2.11
CA ILE A 165 -6.09 10.22 -1.33
C ILE A 165 -6.48 11.48 -0.53
N PRO A 166 -6.27 11.53 0.80
CA PRO A 166 -5.87 10.42 1.69
C PRO A 166 -7.04 9.47 1.95
N SER A 167 -6.76 8.19 2.13
CA SER A 167 -7.77 7.20 2.49
C SER A 167 -7.33 6.37 3.68
N ASN A 168 -8.27 6.12 4.59
CA ASN A 168 -8.06 5.20 5.71
C ASN A 168 -8.00 3.74 5.26
N SER A 169 -8.50 3.45 4.07
CA SER A 169 -8.46 2.13 3.44
C SER A 169 -8.23 2.29 1.94
N PRO A 170 -7.01 2.65 1.53
CA PRO A 170 -6.71 2.85 0.12
C PRO A 170 -6.98 1.54 -0.64
N ASP A 171 -7.85 1.60 -1.62
CA ASP A 171 -8.14 0.49 -2.51
C ASP A 171 -8.28 1.01 -3.95
N LEU A 172 -7.73 0.24 -4.89
CA LEU A 172 -7.85 0.56 -6.30
C LEU A 172 -9.25 0.20 -6.80
N THR A 173 -10.02 1.20 -7.18
CA THR A 173 -11.34 1.01 -7.76
C THR A 173 -11.25 1.06 -9.28
N LEU A 174 -11.75 0.02 -9.96
CA LEU A 174 -11.74 -0.08 -11.42
C LEU A 174 -13.11 0.29 -12.00
N TYR A 175 -13.07 1.05 -13.10
CA TYR A 175 -14.24 1.49 -13.85
C TYR A 175 -14.12 1.04 -15.31
N LYS A 176 -15.18 0.40 -15.82
CA LYS A 176 -15.30 -0.04 -17.21
C LYS A 176 -16.04 1.02 -18.03
N MET A 177 -15.50 1.40 -19.16
CA MET A 177 -16.19 2.29 -20.11
C MET A 177 -17.44 1.60 -20.67
N ILE A 178 -18.58 2.27 -20.59
CA ILE A 178 -19.87 1.82 -21.14
C ILE A 178 -20.19 2.53 -22.44
N LYS A 179 -19.95 3.83 -22.48
CA LYS A 179 -19.98 4.67 -23.69
C LYS A 179 -18.96 5.80 -23.52
N LYS A 180 -18.78 6.62 -24.54
CA LYS A 180 -17.85 7.76 -24.48
C LYS A 180 -18.12 8.60 -23.24
N ASP A 181 -17.05 8.89 -22.49
CA ASP A 181 -17.05 9.70 -21.27
C ASP A 181 -17.92 9.15 -20.11
N VAL A 182 -18.45 7.91 -20.23
CA VAL A 182 -19.28 7.27 -19.19
C VAL A 182 -18.72 5.92 -18.81
N PHE A 183 -18.47 5.76 -17.53
CA PHE A 183 -17.89 4.56 -16.93
C PHE A 183 -18.79 4.02 -15.83
N LYS A 184 -18.67 2.73 -15.52
CA LYS A 184 -19.30 2.09 -14.36
C LYS A 184 -18.26 1.36 -13.53
N ARG A 185 -18.38 1.47 -12.22
CA ARG A 185 -17.56 0.76 -11.25
C ARG A 185 -17.70 -0.74 -11.42
N ILE A 186 -16.59 -1.48 -11.31
CA ILE A 186 -16.60 -2.93 -11.24
C ILE A 186 -16.64 -3.34 -9.77
N LEU A 187 -17.70 -4.01 -9.36
CA LEU A 187 -17.90 -4.53 -8.02
C LEU A 187 -17.07 -5.80 -7.79
N LYS A 188 -16.92 -6.22 -6.52
CA LYS A 188 -16.15 -7.44 -6.16
C LYS A 188 -16.72 -8.72 -6.80
N ASN A 189 -18.02 -8.79 -7.02
CA ASN A 189 -18.71 -9.89 -7.70
C ASN A 189 -18.63 -9.81 -9.24
N GLY A 190 -18.00 -8.78 -9.78
CA GLY A 190 -17.84 -8.54 -11.23
C GLY A 190 -19.00 -7.77 -11.88
N GLU A 191 -20.06 -7.50 -11.14
CA GLU A 191 -21.17 -6.67 -11.63
C GLU A 191 -20.77 -5.20 -11.81
N LEU A 192 -21.59 -4.45 -12.55
CA LEU A 192 -21.39 -3.03 -12.78
C LEU A 192 -22.22 -2.22 -11.78
N GLY A 193 -21.51 -1.46 -10.97
CA GLY A 193 -22.08 -0.57 -9.97
C GLY A 193 -22.28 0.86 -10.47
N GLU A 194 -21.89 1.81 -9.65
CA GLU A 194 -22.13 3.23 -9.78
C GLU A 194 -21.51 3.82 -11.04
N LYS A 195 -22.17 4.88 -11.54
CA LYS A 195 -21.75 5.61 -12.74
C LYS A 195 -20.74 6.71 -12.40
N LEU A 196 -19.77 6.89 -13.28
CA LEU A 196 -18.85 8.00 -13.35
C LEU A 196 -18.96 8.63 -14.73
N GLU A 197 -19.12 9.96 -14.82
CA GLU A 197 -19.20 10.72 -16.07
C GLU A 197 -18.06 11.73 -16.13
N ILE A 198 -17.27 11.70 -17.20
CA ILE A 198 -16.22 12.69 -17.46
C ILE A 198 -16.88 13.98 -17.93
N LEU A 199 -16.47 15.10 -17.37
CA LEU A 199 -16.95 16.43 -17.69
C LEU A 199 -15.95 17.15 -18.59
N ARG A 200 -16.45 17.74 -19.68
CA ARG A 200 -15.63 18.49 -20.64
C ARG A 200 -16.15 19.91 -20.79
N ASP A 201 -15.22 20.84 -21.03
CA ASP A 201 -15.57 22.23 -21.39
C ASP A 201 -16.02 22.35 -22.87
N LYS A 202 -16.30 23.60 -23.29
CA LYS A 202 -16.69 23.92 -24.67
C LYS A 202 -15.60 23.57 -25.70
N LYS A 203 -14.33 23.52 -25.28
CA LYS A 203 -13.17 23.12 -26.10
C LYS A 203 -12.90 21.63 -26.06
N LYS A 204 -13.77 20.83 -25.41
CA LYS A 204 -13.67 19.38 -25.20
C LYS A 204 -12.54 18.95 -24.27
N LEU A 205 -11.92 19.88 -23.54
CA LEU A 205 -10.92 19.58 -22.52
C LEU A 205 -11.61 19.00 -21.27
N ILE A 206 -10.96 18.04 -20.63
CA ILE A 206 -11.47 17.43 -19.40
C ILE A 206 -11.27 18.40 -18.25
N ILE A 207 -12.38 18.81 -17.62
CA ILE A 207 -12.42 19.72 -16.49
C ILE A 207 -12.74 19.01 -15.16
N GLY A 208 -13.20 17.76 -15.22
CA GLY A 208 -13.58 16.99 -14.03
C GLY A 208 -14.32 15.71 -14.35
N PHE A 209 -14.89 15.12 -13.32
CA PHE A 209 -15.87 14.05 -13.46
C PHE A 209 -17.00 14.20 -12.45
N LYS A 210 -18.14 13.55 -12.70
CA LYS A 210 -19.29 13.47 -11.80
C LYS A 210 -19.47 12.03 -11.32
N SER A 211 -19.61 11.84 -10.02
CA SER A 211 -19.97 10.57 -9.37
C SER A 211 -20.86 10.83 -8.16
N HIS A 212 -21.93 10.04 -7.96
CA HIS A 212 -22.89 10.18 -6.85
C HIS A 212 -23.41 11.61 -6.65
N GLN A 213 -23.67 12.35 -7.73
CA GLN A 213 -24.05 13.77 -7.71
C GLN A 213 -22.94 14.76 -7.31
N ASN A 214 -21.79 14.28 -6.86
CA ASN A 214 -20.62 15.13 -6.58
C ASN A 214 -19.83 15.39 -7.85
N ILE A 215 -19.31 16.61 -7.95
CA ILE A 215 -18.40 17.02 -9.02
C ILE A 215 -16.99 17.07 -8.45
N TYR A 216 -16.08 16.41 -9.15
CA TYR A 216 -14.65 16.39 -8.88
C TYR A 216 -13.96 17.20 -9.97
N SER A 217 -13.42 18.34 -9.61
CA SER A 217 -12.69 19.21 -10.53
C SER A 217 -11.29 18.66 -10.76
N LYS A 218 -10.82 18.64 -12.02
CA LYS A 218 -9.45 18.26 -12.35
C LYS A 218 -8.49 19.33 -11.81
N LEU A 219 -7.47 18.91 -11.06
CA LEU A 219 -6.38 19.76 -10.62
C LEU A 219 -5.32 19.85 -11.72
N GLU A 220 -4.62 20.97 -11.81
CA GLU A 220 -3.53 21.22 -12.76
C GLU A 220 -2.27 20.41 -12.42
#